data_dbd40e5699cc7aa660caa46074e362bd
#
_entry.id   dbd40e5699cc7aa660caa46074e362bd
#
_cell.length_a   1.000
_cell.length_b   1.000
_cell.length_c   1.000
_cell.angle_alpha   90.00
_cell.angle_beta   90.00
_cell.angle_gamma   90.00
#
_symmetry.space_group_name_H-M   'P 1'
#
loop_
_entity.id
_entity.type
_entity.pdbx_description
1 polymer ?
#
loop_
_entity_poly.entity_id
_entity_poly.type
_entity_poly.pdbx_seq_one_letter_code
_entity_poly.pdbx_strand_id
1 'polypeptide(L)'
;MCMAYSGRCLLSNYFTNRDANRGICAQDCRWNYKVIAEGHEETGAHDIVENEEGTYMFNAKDLCSIEFIDKIIETGVDSLKIEGRMKSIYYNSTVVKQYKRALDNYYSGNYKYDPDWLAELKTISHRQYSNGFYLGPTSEKDQNYETGLSYSQTYRLVANVLEKVDTNKYKIQIRNKVYATETLE
;
A
#
# COMPACT_ATOMS: atom_id res chain seq x y z
N MET A 1 -0.71 6.19 2.67
CA MET A 1 -1.30 7.55 2.53
C MET A 1 -0.15 8.55 2.38
N CYS A 2 -0.33 9.63 1.62
CA CYS A 2 0.68 10.68 1.53
C CYS A 2 0.54 11.63 2.72
N MET A 3 1.64 12.03 3.34
CA MET A 3 1.68 13.02 4.43
C MET A 3 1.34 14.43 3.96
N ALA A 4 1.68 14.72 2.72
CA ALA A 4 1.40 15.99 2.09
C ALA A 4 0.32 15.84 1.03
N TYR A 5 -0.11 16.96 0.47
CA TYR A 5 -0.95 16.95 -0.72
C TYR A 5 -0.19 16.25 -1.86
N SER A 6 -0.77 15.19 -2.41
CA SER A 6 -0.11 14.33 -3.39
C SER A 6 0.40 15.13 -4.59
N GLY A 7 1.67 14.94 -4.95
CA GLY A 7 2.35 15.68 -6.00
C GLY A 7 2.78 17.10 -5.63
N ARG A 8 2.53 17.57 -4.41
CA ARG A 8 2.93 18.90 -3.94
C ARG A 8 4.04 18.89 -2.90
N CYS A 9 4.44 17.71 -2.43
CA CYS A 9 5.50 17.56 -1.44
C CYS A 9 6.87 17.86 -2.07
N LEU A 10 7.63 18.77 -1.47
CA LEU A 10 8.98 19.12 -1.88
C LEU A 10 10.05 18.30 -1.17
N LEU A 11 9.69 17.50 -0.15
CA LEU A 11 10.65 16.77 0.67
C LEU A 11 11.48 15.79 -0.17
N SER A 12 10.84 15.06 -1.07
CA SER A 12 11.52 14.14 -1.98
C SER A 12 12.52 14.85 -2.91
N ASN A 13 12.15 16.01 -3.44
CA ASN A 13 13.07 16.81 -4.24
C ASN A 13 14.25 17.32 -3.41
N TYR A 14 13.97 17.83 -2.21
CA TYR A 14 14.99 18.36 -1.31
C TYR A 14 16.05 17.30 -0.94
N PHE A 15 15.62 16.09 -0.57
CA PHE A 15 16.57 15.04 -0.17
C PHE A 15 17.20 14.27 -1.31
N THR A 16 16.50 14.10 -2.44
CA THR A 16 16.92 13.14 -3.48
C THR A 16 16.90 13.70 -4.90
N ASN A 17 16.54 14.97 -5.09
CA ASN A 17 16.29 15.59 -6.40
C ASN A 17 15.22 14.84 -7.24
N ARG A 18 14.27 14.15 -6.58
CA ARG A 18 13.19 13.42 -7.24
C ARG A 18 11.85 14.13 -7.04
N ASP A 19 11.28 14.61 -8.12
CA ASP A 19 10.06 15.41 -8.11
C ASP A 19 8.82 14.53 -7.87
N ALA A 20 8.09 14.79 -6.78
CA ALA A 20 6.85 14.08 -6.48
C ALA A 20 5.75 14.32 -7.53
N ASN A 21 5.68 15.52 -8.13
CA ASN A 21 4.73 15.86 -9.18
C ASN A 21 4.96 15.11 -10.50
N ARG A 22 6.17 14.61 -10.71
CA ARG A 22 6.52 13.72 -11.83
C ARG A 22 6.26 12.24 -11.51
N GLY A 23 5.74 11.94 -10.32
CA GLY A 23 5.47 10.61 -9.85
C GLY A 23 6.71 9.78 -9.54
N ILE A 24 7.86 10.41 -9.32
CA ILE A 24 9.12 9.73 -8.95
C ILE A 24 9.49 9.96 -7.48
N CYS A 25 8.49 10.24 -6.64
CA CYS A 25 8.67 10.45 -5.21
C CYS A 25 9.45 9.31 -4.57
N ALA A 26 10.48 9.65 -3.78
CA ALA A 26 11.32 8.69 -3.05
C ALA A 26 10.62 8.13 -1.80
N GLN A 27 9.45 8.66 -1.45
CA GLN A 27 8.72 8.32 -0.23
C GLN A 27 9.53 8.53 1.05
N ASP A 28 10.34 9.58 1.07
CA ASP A 28 11.24 9.93 2.16
C ASP A 28 10.49 10.19 3.48
N CYS A 29 9.23 10.60 3.42
CA CYS A 29 8.35 10.64 4.60
C CYS A 29 8.10 9.26 5.26
N ARG A 30 8.61 8.19 4.67
CA ARG A 30 8.53 6.81 5.17
C ARG A 30 9.89 6.22 5.50
N TRP A 31 10.96 7.01 5.40
CA TRP A 31 12.29 6.57 5.78
C TRP A 31 12.44 6.55 7.30
N ASN A 32 13.38 5.77 7.76
CA ASN A 32 13.85 5.86 9.14
C ASN A 32 14.74 7.09 9.26
N TYR A 33 14.43 7.94 10.22
CA TYR A 33 15.23 9.10 10.55
C TYR A 33 15.96 8.86 11.85
N LYS A 34 17.13 9.51 11.97
CA LYS A 34 17.86 9.59 13.21
C LYS A 34 17.99 11.04 13.63
N VAL A 35 17.97 11.29 14.91
CA VAL A 35 18.21 12.59 15.48
C VAL A 35 19.64 12.67 15.95
N ILE A 36 20.30 13.78 15.64
CA ILE A 36 21.59 14.15 16.20
C ILE A 36 21.36 15.35 17.12
N ALA A 37 21.78 15.24 18.36
CA ALA A 37 21.68 16.35 19.32
C ALA A 37 22.66 17.44 18.93
N GLU A 38 22.18 18.65 18.65
CA GLU A 38 23.04 19.81 18.36
C GLU A 38 23.93 20.14 19.56
N GLY A 39 25.22 20.26 19.30
CA GLY A 39 26.23 20.45 20.34
C GLY A 39 26.63 19.18 21.09
N HIS A 40 26.14 18.02 20.68
CA HIS A 40 26.45 16.71 21.24
C HIS A 40 26.61 15.64 20.14
N GLU A 41 27.22 16.03 19.03
CA GLU A 41 27.42 15.18 17.85
C GLU A 41 28.27 13.94 18.18
N GLU A 42 29.08 14.00 19.22
CA GLU A 42 29.88 12.87 19.72
C GLU A 42 29.04 11.70 20.21
N THR A 43 27.75 11.93 20.54
CA THR A 43 26.82 10.86 20.94
C THR A 43 26.34 10.05 19.78
N GLY A 44 26.57 10.53 18.56
CA GLY A 44 26.12 9.87 17.32
C GLY A 44 24.64 10.11 16.99
N ALA A 45 24.18 9.38 15.98
CA ALA A 45 22.80 9.48 15.52
C ALA A 45 21.91 8.51 16.29
N HIS A 46 20.85 9.03 16.88
CA HIS A 46 19.86 8.27 17.65
C HIS A 46 18.64 7.94 16.80
N ASP A 47 18.14 6.71 16.92
CA ASP A 47 16.89 6.33 16.29
C ASP A 47 15.72 7.07 16.94
N ILE A 48 14.85 7.62 16.12
CA ILE A 48 13.58 8.16 16.62
C ILE A 48 12.65 6.96 16.77
N VAL A 49 12.60 6.42 17.97
CA VAL A 49 11.64 5.37 18.34
C VAL A 49 10.94 5.87 19.58
N GLU A 50 9.66 6.09 19.52
CA GLU A 50 8.86 6.42 20.69
C GLU A 50 7.79 5.38 20.96
N ASN A 51 7.55 5.16 22.23
CA ASN A 51 6.46 4.39 22.78
C ASN A 51 5.39 5.33 23.32
N GLU A 52 4.19 4.81 23.37
CA GLU A 52 2.98 5.25 24.08
C GLU A 52 2.63 6.74 24.07
N GLU A 53 3.52 7.68 23.82
CA GLU A 53 3.21 9.11 23.93
C GLU A 53 3.76 10.01 22.81
N GLY A 54 4.29 9.42 21.74
CA GLY A 54 4.48 10.20 20.52
C GLY A 54 5.90 10.34 20.04
N THR A 55 6.33 10.34 18.99
CA THR A 55 6.92 11.00 17.85
C THR A 55 7.53 10.05 16.85
N TYR A 56 6.76 9.16 16.31
CA TYR A 56 7.15 8.55 15.04
C TYR A 56 6.84 9.53 13.93
N MET A 57 7.80 10.25 13.45
CA MET A 57 7.56 11.08 12.29
C MET A 57 7.31 10.16 11.09
N PHE A 58 6.03 10.05 10.67
CA PHE A 58 5.66 9.69 9.29
C PHE A 58 5.53 8.23 8.89
N ASN A 59 5.40 7.29 9.79
CA ASN A 59 5.18 5.89 9.41
C ASN A 59 3.70 5.55 9.20
N ALA A 60 3.05 6.23 8.27
CA ALA A 60 1.64 5.99 7.98
C ALA A 60 1.39 4.61 7.38
N LYS A 61 0.31 3.96 7.79
CA LYS A 61 -0.24 2.75 7.18
C LYS A 61 -0.66 3.02 5.73
N ASP A 62 -0.83 1.97 4.94
CA ASP A 62 -1.37 2.12 3.59
C ASP A 62 -2.87 2.42 3.64
N LEU A 63 -3.31 3.41 2.87
CA LEU A 63 -4.72 3.76 2.77
C LEU A 63 -5.47 2.69 1.97
N CYS A 64 -6.52 2.12 2.57
CA CYS A 64 -7.41 1.18 1.90
C CYS A 64 -8.87 1.58 2.19
N SER A 65 -9.64 1.79 1.15
CA SER A 65 -11.04 2.21 1.24
C SER A 65 -12.04 1.14 0.83
N ILE A 66 -11.59 -0.09 0.61
CA ILE A 66 -12.42 -1.16 0.06
C ILE A 66 -13.63 -1.50 0.94
N GLU A 67 -13.51 -1.33 2.26
CA GLU A 67 -14.57 -1.64 3.23
C GLU A 67 -15.69 -0.59 3.27
N PHE A 68 -15.44 0.61 2.74
CA PHE A 68 -16.40 1.73 2.75
C PHE A 68 -16.46 2.43 1.39
N ILE A 69 -16.20 1.69 0.32
CA ILE A 69 -16.20 2.21 -1.05
C ILE A 69 -17.57 2.76 -1.45
N ASP A 70 -18.66 2.17 -0.96
CA ASP A 70 -20.02 2.66 -1.11
C ASP A 70 -20.16 4.10 -0.65
N LYS A 71 -19.67 4.42 0.55
CA LYS A 71 -19.73 5.78 1.10
C LYS A 71 -18.95 6.78 0.25
N ILE A 72 -17.84 6.36 -0.34
CA ILE A 72 -17.06 7.22 -1.24
C ILE A 72 -17.85 7.49 -2.53
N ILE A 73 -18.46 6.47 -3.12
CA ILE A 73 -19.27 6.62 -4.34
C ILE A 73 -20.46 7.54 -4.07
N GLU A 74 -21.11 7.40 -2.93
CA GLU A 74 -22.26 8.23 -2.52
C GLU A 74 -21.93 9.73 -2.38
N THR A 75 -20.64 10.08 -2.22
CA THR A 75 -20.24 11.50 -2.25
C THR A 75 -20.27 12.13 -3.63
N GLY A 76 -20.53 11.34 -4.68
CA GLY A 76 -20.63 11.82 -6.06
C GLY A 76 -19.28 12.00 -6.76
N VAL A 77 -18.22 11.30 -6.33
CA VAL A 77 -16.93 11.32 -7.04
C VAL A 77 -17.04 10.61 -8.39
N ASP A 78 -16.46 11.19 -9.43
CA ASP A 78 -16.51 10.64 -10.79
C ASP A 78 -15.47 9.55 -11.02
N SER A 79 -14.37 9.53 -10.29
CA SER A 79 -13.31 8.55 -10.46
C SER A 79 -12.50 8.31 -9.19
N LEU A 80 -11.92 7.12 -9.09
CA LEU A 80 -11.03 6.69 -8.02
C LEU A 80 -9.62 6.52 -8.57
N LYS A 81 -8.65 7.17 -7.93
CA LYS A 81 -7.24 7.01 -8.28
C LYS A 81 -6.58 5.98 -7.38
N ILE A 82 -6.08 4.91 -7.98
CA ILE A 82 -5.24 3.92 -7.31
C ILE A 82 -3.78 4.31 -7.48
N GLU A 83 -3.03 4.40 -6.38
CA GLU A 83 -1.59 4.66 -6.42
C GLU A 83 -0.82 3.34 -6.36
N GLY A 84 -0.12 3.04 -7.43
CA GLY A 84 0.66 1.82 -7.55
C GLY A 84 1.87 1.96 -8.47
N ARG A 85 2.30 3.20 -8.79
CA ARG A 85 3.40 3.43 -9.74
C ARG A 85 4.70 2.71 -9.36
N MET A 86 5.05 2.69 -8.08
CA MET A 86 6.25 2.03 -7.57
C MET A 86 6.02 0.57 -7.18
N LYS A 87 4.84 0.06 -7.45
CA LYS A 87 4.45 -1.31 -7.10
C LYS A 87 4.55 -2.24 -8.30
N SER A 88 4.55 -3.55 -8.03
CA SER A 88 4.59 -4.57 -9.07
C SER A 88 3.30 -4.61 -9.91
N ILE A 89 3.39 -5.20 -11.09
CA ILE A 89 2.20 -5.48 -11.92
C ILE A 89 1.19 -6.33 -11.14
N TYR A 90 1.67 -7.32 -10.38
CA TYR A 90 0.82 -8.17 -9.54
C TYR A 90 0.04 -7.36 -8.52
N TYR A 91 0.71 -6.44 -7.80
CA TYR A 91 0.04 -5.53 -6.88
C TYR A 91 -1.07 -4.73 -7.58
N ASN A 92 -0.73 -4.07 -8.68
CA ASN A 92 -1.68 -3.23 -9.41
C ASN A 92 -2.87 -4.03 -9.93
N SER A 93 -2.62 -5.21 -10.49
CA SER A 93 -3.67 -6.09 -11.01
C SER A 93 -4.62 -6.57 -9.91
N THR A 94 -4.07 -6.97 -8.75
CA THR A 94 -4.88 -7.41 -7.61
C THR A 94 -5.72 -6.26 -7.06
N VAL A 95 -5.14 -5.09 -6.86
CA VAL A 95 -5.88 -3.93 -6.33
C VAL A 95 -6.99 -3.53 -7.30
N VAL A 96 -6.68 -3.37 -8.59
CA VAL A 96 -7.68 -2.99 -9.60
C VAL A 96 -8.80 -4.03 -9.67
N LYS A 97 -8.46 -5.32 -9.64
CA LYS A 97 -9.45 -6.41 -9.65
C LYS A 97 -10.44 -6.31 -8.49
N GLN A 98 -9.95 -6.10 -7.27
CA GLN A 98 -10.83 -6.06 -6.10
C GLN A 98 -11.70 -4.80 -6.07
N TYR A 99 -11.15 -3.64 -6.37
CA TYR A 99 -11.94 -2.42 -6.48
C TYR A 99 -12.96 -2.49 -7.62
N LYS A 100 -12.60 -3.08 -8.76
CA LYS A 100 -13.57 -3.31 -9.86
C LYS A 100 -14.72 -4.22 -9.42
N ARG A 101 -14.44 -5.31 -8.71
CA ARG A 101 -15.49 -6.21 -8.16
C ARG A 101 -16.41 -5.46 -7.19
N ALA A 102 -15.84 -4.62 -6.30
CA ALA A 102 -16.62 -3.82 -5.37
C ALA A 102 -17.53 -2.81 -6.09
N LEU A 103 -17.00 -2.13 -7.13
CA LEU A 103 -17.78 -1.21 -7.96
C LEU A 103 -18.89 -1.93 -8.73
N ASP A 104 -18.60 -3.07 -9.35
CA ASP A 104 -19.60 -3.84 -10.07
C ASP A 104 -20.72 -4.32 -9.15
N ASN A 105 -20.36 -4.73 -7.93
CA ASN A 105 -21.33 -5.11 -6.91
C ASN A 105 -22.21 -3.92 -6.50
N TYR A 106 -21.61 -2.73 -6.30
CA TYR A 106 -22.36 -1.53 -5.96
C TYR A 106 -23.35 -1.16 -7.05
N TYR A 107 -22.92 -1.11 -8.29
CA TYR A 107 -23.77 -0.73 -9.42
C TYR A 107 -24.78 -1.83 -9.84
N SER A 108 -24.67 -3.04 -9.30
CA SER A 108 -25.71 -4.07 -9.46
C SER A 108 -27.01 -3.78 -8.70
N GLY A 109 -26.99 -2.78 -7.81
CA GLY A 109 -28.15 -2.33 -7.03
C GLY A 109 -28.38 -3.08 -5.71
N ASN A 110 -27.56 -4.08 -5.39
CA ASN A 110 -27.66 -4.88 -4.15
C ASN A 110 -26.30 -4.91 -3.43
N TYR A 111 -25.72 -3.74 -3.20
CA TYR A 111 -24.39 -3.66 -2.59
C TYR A 111 -24.32 -4.39 -1.25
N LYS A 112 -23.32 -5.24 -1.15
CA LYS A 112 -22.92 -5.88 0.10
C LYS A 112 -21.41 -6.00 0.12
N TYR A 113 -20.78 -5.48 1.15
CA TYR A 113 -19.36 -5.66 1.34
C TYR A 113 -19.01 -7.15 1.45
N ASP A 114 -18.00 -7.58 0.69
CA ASP A 114 -17.47 -8.92 0.70
C ASP A 114 -16.07 -8.93 1.36
N PRO A 115 -15.91 -9.58 2.52
CA PRO A 115 -14.61 -9.64 3.22
C PRO A 115 -13.48 -10.23 2.38
N ASP A 116 -13.79 -11.04 1.38
CA ASP A 116 -12.77 -11.62 0.49
C ASP A 116 -12.01 -10.55 -0.30
N TRP A 117 -12.63 -9.40 -0.58
CA TRP A 117 -11.94 -8.31 -1.25
C TRP A 117 -10.75 -7.81 -0.43
N LEU A 118 -10.92 -7.61 0.88
CA LEU A 118 -9.83 -7.19 1.75
C LEU A 118 -8.85 -8.33 1.99
N ALA A 119 -9.33 -9.56 2.12
CA ALA A 119 -8.47 -10.73 2.27
C ALA A 119 -7.49 -10.86 1.10
N GLU A 120 -7.97 -10.73 -0.12
CA GLU A 120 -7.12 -10.71 -1.33
C GLU A 120 -6.13 -9.55 -1.34
N LEU A 121 -6.55 -8.35 -0.92
CA LEU A 121 -5.63 -7.20 -0.81
C LEU A 121 -4.52 -7.43 0.23
N LYS A 122 -4.75 -8.26 1.24
CA LYS A 122 -3.73 -8.62 2.24
C LYS A 122 -2.71 -9.65 1.74
N THR A 123 -2.91 -10.26 0.57
CA THR A 123 -1.96 -11.22 0.00
C THR A 123 -0.77 -10.55 -0.69
N ILE A 124 -0.96 -9.35 -1.21
CA ILE A 124 0.07 -8.59 -1.92
C ILE A 124 0.96 -7.79 -0.95
N SER A 125 2.09 -7.28 -1.45
CA SER A 125 3.01 -6.49 -0.62
C SER A 125 2.40 -5.16 -0.18
N HIS A 126 2.00 -5.09 1.07
CA HIS A 126 1.38 -3.90 1.67
C HIS A 126 1.91 -3.63 3.08
N ARG A 127 1.76 -2.41 3.58
CA ARG A 127 1.79 -2.10 5.00
C ARG A 127 0.42 -2.38 5.61
N GLN A 128 0.32 -2.41 6.94
CA GLN A 128 -1.00 -2.45 7.57
C GLN A 128 -1.94 -1.42 6.93
N TYR A 129 -3.21 -1.76 6.77
CA TYR A 129 -4.20 -0.87 6.18
C TYR A 129 -4.83 0.06 7.22
N SER A 130 -5.19 1.26 6.76
CA SER A 130 -5.91 2.28 7.51
C SER A 130 -6.95 2.92 6.58
N ASN A 131 -8.01 3.47 7.16
CA ASN A 131 -8.99 4.29 6.45
C ASN A 131 -8.53 5.74 6.25
N GLY A 132 -7.35 6.11 6.78
CA GLY A 132 -6.87 7.49 6.77
C GLY A 132 -7.86 8.43 7.45
N PHE A 133 -8.15 9.55 6.81
CA PHE A 133 -9.06 10.56 7.33
C PHE A 133 -10.52 10.40 6.86
N TYR A 134 -10.84 9.37 6.06
CA TYR A 134 -12.16 9.24 5.45
C TYR A 134 -13.29 9.05 6.44
N LEU A 135 -13.05 8.36 7.55
CA LEU A 135 -14.07 8.06 8.53
C LEU A 135 -13.94 8.91 9.81
N GLY A 136 -13.09 9.93 9.80
CA GLY A 136 -12.88 10.83 10.92
C GLY A 136 -11.40 11.15 11.16
N PRO A 137 -11.09 11.82 12.27
CA PRO A 137 -9.72 12.11 12.64
C PRO A 137 -8.88 10.84 12.78
N THR A 138 -7.64 10.88 12.34
CA THR A 138 -6.68 9.79 12.55
C THR A 138 -6.21 9.75 14.00
N SER A 139 -5.79 8.55 14.42
CA SER A 139 -5.23 8.30 15.74
C SER A 139 -3.88 7.58 15.62
N GLU A 140 -3.26 7.27 16.73
CA GLU A 140 -2.05 6.45 16.79
C GLU A 140 -2.22 5.09 16.10
N LYS A 141 -3.44 4.54 16.08
CA LYS A 141 -3.77 3.28 15.40
C LYS A 141 -3.59 3.34 13.89
N ASP A 142 -3.57 4.53 13.31
CA ASP A 142 -3.36 4.76 11.87
C ASP A 142 -1.89 4.87 11.48
N GLN A 143 -1.00 4.81 12.46
CA GLN A 143 0.43 4.75 12.28
C GLN A 143 0.95 3.32 12.45
N ASN A 144 2.05 3.00 11.80
CA ASN A 144 2.67 1.68 11.87
C ASN A 144 3.89 1.72 12.80
N TYR A 145 3.65 1.74 14.10
CA TYR A 145 4.72 1.82 15.10
C TYR A 145 5.32 0.44 15.44
N GLU A 146 4.56 -0.63 15.23
CA GLU A 146 4.96 -1.95 15.72
C GLU A 146 6.05 -2.63 14.88
N THR A 147 6.14 -2.33 13.59
CA THR A 147 6.92 -3.12 12.64
C THR A 147 7.91 -2.31 11.80
N GLY A 148 8.11 -1.04 12.08
CA GLY A 148 9.02 -0.18 11.30
C GLY A 148 8.64 -0.14 9.81
N LEU A 149 9.58 -0.48 8.94
CA LEU A 149 9.39 -0.50 7.47
C LEU A 149 8.76 -1.79 6.94
N SER A 150 8.32 -2.71 7.81
CA SER A 150 7.94 -4.04 7.35
C SER A 150 6.67 -4.03 6.50
N TYR A 151 6.86 -4.47 5.27
CA TYR A 151 5.77 -4.88 4.39
C TYR A 151 5.35 -6.30 4.73
N SER A 152 4.05 -6.54 4.81
CA SER A 152 3.49 -7.88 4.85
C SER A 152 3.21 -8.35 3.43
N GLN A 153 3.50 -9.60 3.15
CA GLN A 153 3.16 -10.25 1.89
C GLN A 153 3.03 -11.75 2.14
N THR A 154 1.86 -12.31 1.89
CA THR A 154 1.61 -13.74 2.09
C THR A 154 1.74 -14.55 0.82
N TYR A 155 1.47 -13.95 -0.35
CA TYR A 155 1.58 -14.60 -1.64
C TYR A 155 2.65 -13.97 -2.52
N ARG A 156 3.34 -14.81 -3.28
CA ARG A 156 4.36 -14.41 -4.24
C ARG A 156 3.92 -14.78 -5.65
N LEU A 157 3.92 -13.82 -6.56
CA LEU A 157 3.70 -14.12 -7.97
C LEU A 157 4.83 -14.98 -8.51
N VAL A 158 4.53 -16.19 -8.91
CA VAL A 158 5.53 -17.14 -9.45
C VAL A 158 5.49 -17.24 -10.96
N ALA A 159 4.31 -17.09 -11.58
CA ALA A 159 4.17 -17.16 -13.04
C ALA A 159 2.93 -16.41 -13.52
N ASN A 160 2.93 -16.04 -14.79
CA ASN A 160 1.74 -15.61 -15.52
C ASN A 160 1.27 -16.75 -16.42
N VAL A 161 -0.02 -17.04 -16.42
CA VAL A 161 -0.62 -17.94 -17.40
C VAL A 161 -0.75 -17.18 -18.72
N LEU A 162 -0.18 -17.71 -19.79
CA LEU A 162 -0.22 -17.12 -21.12
C LEU A 162 -1.39 -17.67 -21.95
N GLU A 163 -1.53 -19.00 -21.96
CA GLU A 163 -2.58 -19.65 -22.71
C GLU A 163 -2.90 -21.03 -22.11
N LYS A 164 -4.13 -21.49 -22.36
CA LYS A 164 -4.53 -22.86 -22.07
C LYS A 164 -4.23 -23.72 -23.29
N VAL A 165 -3.36 -24.71 -23.12
CA VAL A 165 -2.90 -25.58 -24.23
C VAL A 165 -3.79 -26.82 -24.34
N ASP A 166 -4.28 -27.36 -23.20
CA ASP A 166 -5.09 -28.56 -23.11
C ASP A 166 -5.98 -28.49 -21.85
N THR A 167 -6.83 -29.49 -21.61
CA THR A 167 -7.77 -29.53 -20.48
C THR A 167 -7.12 -29.18 -19.14
N ASN A 168 -5.91 -29.71 -18.89
CA ASN A 168 -5.16 -29.49 -17.63
C ASN A 168 -3.72 -29.00 -17.88
N LYS A 169 -3.47 -28.41 -19.05
CA LYS A 169 -2.13 -27.91 -19.40
C LYS A 169 -2.19 -26.43 -19.79
N TYR A 170 -1.30 -25.67 -19.19
CA TYR A 170 -1.18 -24.23 -19.43
C TYR A 170 0.26 -23.89 -19.79
N LYS A 171 0.41 -23.01 -20.75
CA LYS A 171 1.70 -22.34 -20.99
C LYS A 171 1.83 -21.18 -20.03
N ILE A 172 2.92 -21.17 -19.29
CA ILE A 172 3.18 -20.17 -18.26
C ILE A 172 4.49 -19.45 -18.52
N GLN A 173 4.53 -18.20 -18.12
CA GLN A 173 5.77 -17.41 -18.07
C GLN A 173 6.22 -17.31 -16.61
N ILE A 174 7.31 -17.97 -16.30
CA ILE A 174 7.91 -17.95 -14.95
C ILE A 174 8.40 -16.54 -14.63
N ARG A 175 8.08 -16.05 -13.43
CA ARG A 175 8.49 -14.74 -12.90
C ARG A 175 9.39 -14.86 -11.68
N ASN A 176 9.21 -15.91 -10.89
CA ASN A 176 10.00 -16.18 -9.71
C ASN A 176 10.30 -17.67 -9.60
N LYS A 177 11.29 -18.01 -8.77
CA LYS A 177 11.66 -19.40 -8.50
C LYS A 177 10.48 -20.16 -7.90
N VAL A 178 10.23 -21.36 -8.45
CA VAL A 178 9.18 -22.29 -7.99
C VAL A 178 9.88 -23.56 -7.55
N TYR A 179 9.47 -24.09 -6.42
CA TYR A 179 9.94 -25.37 -5.92
C TYR A 179 8.88 -26.45 -6.17
N ALA A 180 9.32 -27.68 -6.42
CA ALA A 180 8.42 -28.80 -6.72
C ALA A 180 7.45 -29.14 -5.58
N THR A 181 7.72 -28.66 -4.37
CA THR A 181 6.90 -28.86 -3.16
C THR A 181 5.91 -27.74 -2.92
N GLU A 182 5.92 -26.67 -3.72
CA GLU A 182 4.99 -25.55 -3.56
C GLU A 182 3.65 -25.85 -4.25
N THR A 183 2.57 -25.52 -3.58
CA THR A 183 1.23 -25.47 -4.19
C THR A 183 1.03 -24.09 -4.83
N LEU A 184 0.59 -24.08 -6.06
CA LEU A 184 0.28 -22.84 -6.79
C LEU A 184 -1.24 -22.65 -6.82
N GLU A 185 -1.70 -21.45 -6.53
CA GLU A 185 -3.09 -21.00 -6.60
C GLU A 185 -3.28 -19.95 -7.70
#